data_4e9272bba78acbef64afd5ae4205bb9d
#
_entry.id   4e9272bba78acbef64afd5ae4205bb9d
#
_cell.length_a   1.000
_cell.length_b   1.000
_cell.length_c   1.000
_cell.angle_alpha   90.00
_cell.angle_beta   90.00
_cell.angle_gamma   90.00
#
_symmetry.space_group_name_H-M   'P 1'
#
loop_
_entity.id
_entity.type
_entity.pdbx_description
1 polymer ?
#
loop_
_entity_poly.entity_id
_entity_poly.type
_entity_poly.pdbx_seq_one_letter_code
_entity_poly.pdbx_strand_id
1 'polypeptide(L)'
;MPELGGLYEMADVKGLILFLLKEADCVLEESRLTDILMEDGLVEYFDYKQAMEQLLLTGLIDIASMEETGSYRITEQGREVEMEYEKKIPYNVRSKTLDALKRNLRRQKEDDQIFTEIAPSPSGYSVCCNVREGGETMLSYEVLVPDQRTAYYAAERFRANPSLYYQKIMEIVLDEDLFKKNED
;
A
#
# COMPACT_ATOMS: atom_id res chain seq x y z
N MET A 1 3.54 -26.82 -22.81
CA MET A 1 3.32 -25.90 -21.69
C MET A 1 2.42 -24.79 -22.22
N PRO A 2 1.18 -24.58 -21.75
CA PRO A 2 0.45 -23.42 -22.14
C PRO A 2 1.12 -22.22 -21.46
N GLU A 3 1.71 -21.36 -22.27
CA GLU A 3 2.24 -20.08 -21.84
C GLU A 3 1.11 -19.26 -21.21
N LEU A 4 1.32 -18.84 -19.97
CA LEU A 4 0.44 -17.92 -19.27
C LEU A 4 0.35 -16.66 -20.15
N GLY A 5 -0.83 -16.40 -20.74
CA GLY A 5 -1.05 -15.35 -21.71
C GLY A 5 -0.76 -13.98 -21.11
N GLY A 6 0.43 -13.48 -21.39
CA GLY A 6 0.73 -12.06 -21.29
C GLY A 6 -0.13 -11.29 -22.28
N LEU A 7 -0.42 -10.03 -21.98
CA LEU A 7 -1.09 -9.15 -22.95
C LEU A 7 -0.08 -8.75 -24.01
N TYR A 8 -0.34 -9.11 -25.27
CA TYR A 8 0.60 -8.94 -26.37
C TYR A 8 0.38 -7.67 -27.17
N GLU A 9 -0.80 -7.03 -26.99
CA GLU A 9 -1.11 -5.80 -27.71
C GLU A 9 -1.14 -4.60 -26.75
N MET A 10 -0.56 -3.48 -27.19
CA MET A 10 -0.56 -2.21 -26.42
C MET A 10 -1.98 -1.77 -26.05
N ALA A 11 -2.98 -2.09 -26.86
CA ALA A 11 -4.38 -1.81 -26.58
C ALA A 11 -4.89 -2.58 -25.34
N ASP A 12 -4.47 -3.84 -25.19
CA ASP A 12 -4.86 -4.68 -24.05
C ASP A 12 -4.20 -4.20 -22.76
N VAL A 13 -2.91 -3.79 -22.84
CA VAL A 13 -2.18 -3.21 -21.70
C VAL A 13 -2.87 -1.94 -21.21
N LYS A 14 -3.24 -1.02 -22.13
CA LYS A 14 -3.99 0.19 -21.78
C LYS A 14 -5.35 -0.13 -21.16
N GLY A 15 -6.07 -1.07 -21.75
CA GLY A 15 -7.35 -1.53 -21.24
C GLY A 15 -7.23 -2.07 -19.83
N LEU A 16 -6.19 -2.86 -19.54
CA LEU A 16 -5.95 -3.42 -18.20
C LEU A 16 -5.62 -2.34 -17.17
N ILE A 17 -4.84 -1.32 -17.55
CA ILE A 17 -4.53 -0.18 -16.67
C ILE A 17 -5.80 0.61 -16.35
N LEU A 18 -6.62 0.92 -17.37
CA LEU A 18 -7.90 1.62 -17.17
C LEU A 18 -8.86 0.80 -16.29
N PHE A 19 -8.97 -0.50 -16.55
CA PHE A 19 -9.75 -1.43 -15.74
C PHE A 19 -9.30 -1.42 -14.28
N LEU A 20 -7.98 -1.51 -14.02
CA LEU A 20 -7.42 -1.50 -12.67
C LEU A 20 -7.73 -0.19 -11.93
N LEU A 21 -7.53 0.97 -12.59
CA LEU A 21 -7.82 2.29 -11.99
C LEU A 21 -9.32 2.51 -11.74
N LYS A 22 -10.18 1.97 -12.60
CA LYS A 22 -11.64 2.00 -12.41
C LYS A 22 -12.07 1.16 -11.21
N GLU A 23 -11.59 -0.08 -11.13
CA GLU A 23 -11.93 -1.00 -10.04
C GLU A 23 -11.37 -0.58 -8.68
N ALA A 24 -10.22 0.11 -8.67
CA ALA A 24 -9.66 0.68 -7.45
C ALA A 24 -10.54 1.80 -6.87
N ASP A 25 -11.24 2.54 -7.74
CA ASP A 25 -12.08 3.72 -7.42
C ASP A 25 -11.39 4.73 -6.47
N CYS A 26 -10.07 4.79 -6.55
CA CYS A 26 -9.23 5.68 -5.77
C CYS A 26 -7.97 6.06 -6.58
N VAL A 27 -7.20 6.98 -6.01
CA VAL A 27 -5.86 7.31 -6.52
C VAL A 27 -4.91 6.16 -6.22
N LEU A 28 -4.16 5.69 -7.22
CA LEU A 28 -3.13 4.68 -7.06
C LEU A 28 -1.74 5.27 -7.34
N GLU A 29 -0.80 4.99 -6.46
CA GLU A 29 0.61 5.29 -6.67
C GLU A 29 1.20 4.42 -7.78
N GLU A 30 2.18 4.96 -8.49
CA GLU A 30 2.87 4.25 -9.58
C GLU A 30 3.50 2.94 -9.11
N SER A 31 4.10 2.93 -7.92
CA SER A 31 4.64 1.74 -7.28
C SER A 31 3.61 0.62 -7.18
N ARG A 32 2.41 0.95 -6.73
CA ARG A 32 1.31 0.00 -6.56
C ARG A 32 0.75 -0.50 -7.89
N LEU A 33 0.60 0.40 -8.87
CA LEU A 33 0.20 0.00 -10.23
C LEU A 33 1.19 -1.00 -10.81
N THR A 34 2.47 -0.72 -10.65
CA THR A 34 3.58 -1.57 -11.12
C THR A 34 3.54 -2.93 -10.41
N ASP A 35 3.42 -2.94 -9.08
CA ASP A 35 3.36 -4.18 -8.30
C ASP A 35 2.19 -5.06 -8.73
N ILE A 36 0.98 -4.49 -8.87
CA ILE A 36 -0.22 -5.24 -9.25
C ILE A 36 -0.10 -5.82 -10.66
N LEU A 37 0.38 -5.02 -11.62
CA LEU A 37 0.43 -5.42 -13.03
C LEU A 37 1.58 -6.39 -13.34
N MET A 38 2.65 -6.36 -12.55
CA MET A 38 3.83 -7.20 -12.74
C MET A 38 3.85 -8.44 -11.84
N GLU A 39 3.03 -8.52 -10.78
CA GLU A 39 3.01 -9.62 -9.80
C GLU A 39 2.92 -11.00 -10.48
N ASP A 40 2.12 -11.13 -11.53
CA ASP A 40 1.92 -12.39 -12.26
C ASP A 40 2.52 -12.39 -13.68
N GLY A 41 3.40 -11.42 -14.00
CA GLY A 41 3.95 -11.26 -15.35
C GLY A 41 2.90 -10.95 -16.41
N LEU A 42 1.82 -10.25 -16.03
CA LEU A 42 0.73 -9.89 -16.94
C LEU A 42 1.15 -8.83 -17.95
N VAL A 43 2.03 -7.91 -17.55
CA VAL A 43 2.52 -6.80 -18.35
C VAL A 43 4.02 -6.64 -18.14
N GLU A 44 4.75 -6.39 -19.20
CA GLU A 44 6.17 -6.05 -19.11
C GLU A 44 6.36 -4.57 -18.76
N TYR A 45 7.46 -4.24 -18.07
CA TYR A 45 7.72 -2.90 -17.57
C TYR A 45 7.74 -1.83 -18.68
N PHE A 46 8.34 -2.14 -19.82
CA PHE A 46 8.41 -1.19 -20.95
C PHE A 46 7.04 -0.93 -21.57
N ASP A 47 6.23 -1.97 -21.72
CA ASP A 47 4.86 -1.85 -22.26
C ASP A 47 3.98 -1.06 -21.29
N TYR A 48 4.12 -1.29 -19.98
CA TYR A 48 3.47 -0.49 -18.95
C TYR A 48 3.82 0.99 -19.06
N LYS A 49 5.11 1.35 -19.12
CA LYS A 49 5.55 2.73 -19.21
C LYS A 49 5.03 3.42 -20.48
N GLN A 50 5.10 2.74 -21.61
CA GLN A 50 4.59 3.25 -22.86
C GLN A 50 3.07 3.43 -22.85
N ALA A 51 2.34 2.50 -22.26
CA ALA A 51 0.89 2.60 -22.10
C ALA A 51 0.51 3.77 -21.21
N MET A 52 1.19 3.96 -20.05
CA MET A 52 0.96 5.08 -19.13
C MET A 52 1.17 6.42 -19.80
N GLU A 53 2.28 6.59 -20.54
CA GLU A 53 2.54 7.81 -21.31
C GLU A 53 1.42 8.12 -22.31
N GLN A 54 0.99 7.12 -23.07
CA GLN A 54 -0.09 7.29 -24.03
C GLN A 54 -1.44 7.59 -23.39
N LEU A 55 -1.75 6.97 -22.25
CA LEU A 55 -2.98 7.24 -21.50
C LEU A 55 -3.01 8.67 -20.93
N LEU A 56 -1.88 9.17 -20.45
CA LEU A 56 -1.72 10.56 -20.01
C LEU A 56 -1.88 11.54 -21.18
N LEU A 57 -1.19 11.30 -22.31
CA LEU A 57 -1.26 12.15 -23.50
C LEU A 57 -2.68 12.23 -24.08
N THR A 58 -3.45 11.15 -23.98
CA THR A 58 -4.84 11.11 -24.47
C THR A 58 -5.86 11.58 -23.44
N GLY A 59 -5.43 11.95 -22.23
CA GLY A 59 -6.31 12.42 -21.15
C GLY A 59 -7.25 11.35 -20.57
N LEU A 60 -6.94 10.07 -20.78
CA LEU A 60 -7.73 8.97 -20.21
C LEU A 60 -7.42 8.70 -18.73
N ILE A 61 -6.24 9.12 -18.30
CA ILE A 61 -5.81 9.16 -16.90
C ILE A 61 -5.20 10.51 -16.57
N ASP A 62 -5.25 10.90 -15.29
CA ASP A 62 -4.65 12.12 -14.77
C ASP A 62 -3.65 11.80 -13.64
N ILE A 63 -2.69 12.72 -13.44
CA ILE A 63 -1.91 12.79 -12.21
C ILE A 63 -2.79 13.41 -11.13
N ALA A 64 -2.97 12.74 -10.00
CA ALA A 64 -3.95 13.12 -8.99
C ALA A 64 -3.57 14.39 -8.21
N SER A 65 -2.26 14.66 -8.03
CA SER A 65 -1.76 15.85 -7.33
C SER A 65 -0.38 16.26 -7.87
N MET A 66 -0.08 17.56 -7.91
CA MET A 66 1.26 18.07 -8.21
C MET A 66 2.27 17.81 -7.06
N GLU A 67 1.79 17.58 -5.84
CA GLU A 67 2.61 17.29 -4.66
C GLU A 67 2.95 15.79 -4.54
N GLU A 68 2.10 14.93 -5.12
CA GLU A 68 2.27 13.48 -5.14
C GLU A 68 2.66 13.02 -6.55
N THR A 69 3.92 13.23 -6.89
CA THR A 69 4.46 12.73 -8.16
C THR A 69 4.35 11.21 -8.22
N GLY A 70 3.66 10.70 -9.25
CA GLY A 70 3.50 9.26 -9.47
C GLY A 70 2.19 8.67 -8.92
N SER A 71 1.18 9.51 -8.64
CA SER A 71 -0.17 9.04 -8.29
C SER A 71 -1.14 9.30 -9.42
N TYR A 72 -1.92 8.30 -9.80
CA TYR A 72 -2.79 8.33 -10.98
C TYR A 72 -4.24 8.02 -10.64
N ARG A 73 -5.14 8.58 -11.43
CA ARG A 73 -6.57 8.28 -11.41
C ARG A 73 -7.14 8.20 -12.82
N ILE A 74 -8.22 7.45 -12.99
CA ILE A 74 -8.96 7.41 -14.24
C ILE A 74 -9.81 8.68 -14.39
N THR A 75 -9.87 9.25 -15.61
CA THR A 75 -10.78 10.36 -15.94
C THR A 75 -12.17 9.85 -16.33
N GLU A 76 -13.15 10.75 -16.46
CA GLU A 76 -14.48 10.38 -16.97
C GLU A 76 -14.39 9.81 -18.39
N GLN A 77 -13.61 10.43 -19.25
CA GLN A 77 -13.33 9.93 -20.60
C GLN A 77 -12.65 8.56 -20.56
N GLY A 78 -11.74 8.33 -19.61
CA GLY A 78 -11.10 7.03 -19.40
C GLY A 78 -12.09 5.95 -19.01
N ARG A 79 -13.08 6.27 -18.18
CA ARG A 79 -14.15 5.33 -17.78
C ARG A 79 -15.04 4.92 -18.96
N GLU A 80 -15.37 5.86 -19.84
CA GLU A 80 -16.15 5.55 -21.06
C GLU A 80 -15.38 4.61 -21.99
N VAL A 81 -14.10 4.90 -22.22
CA VAL A 81 -13.23 4.09 -23.09
C VAL A 81 -12.98 2.70 -22.48
N GLU A 82 -12.82 2.62 -21.15
CA GLU A 82 -12.60 1.36 -20.45
C GLU A 82 -13.73 0.36 -20.68
N MET A 83 -15.00 0.79 -20.70
CA MET A 83 -16.15 -0.09 -20.96
C MET A 83 -16.05 -0.86 -22.28
N GLU A 84 -15.35 -0.32 -23.28
CA GLU A 84 -15.10 -1.02 -24.54
C GLU A 84 -13.93 -2.02 -24.43
N TYR A 85 -12.89 -1.67 -23.68
CA TYR A 85 -11.73 -2.52 -23.46
C TYR A 85 -12.00 -3.68 -22.53
N GLU A 86 -12.80 -3.48 -21.48
CA GLU A 86 -13.15 -4.53 -20.50
C GLU A 86 -13.65 -5.83 -21.15
N LYS A 87 -14.45 -5.69 -22.21
CA LYS A 87 -15.02 -6.83 -22.93
C LYS A 87 -13.97 -7.66 -23.69
N LYS A 88 -12.81 -7.07 -23.99
CA LYS A 88 -11.72 -7.71 -24.72
C LYS A 88 -10.72 -8.39 -23.77
N ILE A 89 -10.63 -7.94 -22.51
CA ILE A 89 -9.73 -8.50 -21.52
C ILE A 89 -10.24 -9.89 -21.11
N PRO A 90 -9.44 -10.97 -21.24
CA PRO A 90 -9.83 -12.30 -20.83
C PRO A 90 -10.24 -12.36 -19.36
N TYR A 91 -11.26 -13.15 -19.03
CA TYR A 91 -11.78 -13.27 -17.67
C TYR A 91 -10.72 -13.66 -16.64
N ASN A 92 -9.83 -14.58 -16.98
CA ASN A 92 -8.72 -15.00 -16.10
C ASN A 92 -7.75 -13.87 -15.79
N VAL A 93 -7.48 -12.95 -16.74
CA VAL A 93 -6.64 -11.77 -16.54
C VAL A 93 -7.34 -10.80 -15.61
N ARG A 94 -8.62 -10.49 -15.86
CA ARG A 94 -9.42 -9.61 -14.97
C ARG A 94 -9.50 -10.15 -13.54
N SER A 95 -9.78 -11.44 -13.38
CA SER A 95 -9.85 -12.07 -12.06
C SER A 95 -8.53 -11.96 -11.30
N LYS A 96 -7.41 -12.27 -11.95
CA LYS A 96 -6.08 -12.15 -11.34
C LYS A 96 -5.74 -10.70 -10.94
N THR A 97 -6.03 -9.74 -11.83
CA THR A 97 -5.81 -8.31 -11.54
C THR A 97 -6.64 -7.84 -10.35
N LEU A 98 -7.92 -8.24 -10.26
CA LEU A 98 -8.79 -7.92 -9.11
C LEU A 98 -8.28 -8.55 -7.81
N ASP A 99 -7.80 -9.78 -7.85
CA ASP A 99 -7.25 -10.44 -6.67
C ASP A 99 -5.93 -9.77 -6.22
N ALA A 100 -5.07 -9.37 -7.17
CA ALA A 100 -3.86 -8.61 -6.87
C ALA A 100 -4.20 -7.22 -6.30
N LEU A 101 -5.19 -6.51 -6.86
CA LEU A 101 -5.68 -5.23 -6.34
C LEU A 101 -6.18 -5.38 -4.89
N LYS A 102 -7.03 -6.37 -4.62
CA LYS A 102 -7.54 -6.62 -3.27
C LYS A 102 -6.43 -6.90 -2.26
N ARG A 103 -5.43 -7.71 -2.65
CA ARG A 103 -4.25 -7.98 -1.80
C ARG A 103 -3.46 -6.70 -1.53
N ASN A 104 -3.25 -5.87 -2.55
CA ASN A 104 -2.50 -4.62 -2.43
C ASN A 104 -3.23 -3.60 -1.55
N LEU A 105 -4.54 -3.39 -1.76
CA LEU A 105 -5.35 -2.50 -0.93
C LEU A 105 -5.46 -2.98 0.53
N ARG A 106 -5.46 -4.29 0.75
CA ARG A 106 -5.44 -4.85 2.11
C ARG A 106 -4.10 -4.58 2.79
N ARG A 107 -2.98 -4.82 2.11
CA ARG A 107 -1.63 -4.48 2.62
C ARG A 107 -1.52 -2.99 2.95
N GLN A 108 -2.05 -2.12 2.07
CA GLN A 108 -2.09 -0.68 2.35
C GLN A 108 -2.82 -0.36 3.66
N LYS A 109 -3.99 -0.92 3.87
CA LYS A 109 -4.75 -0.72 5.13
C LYS A 109 -3.98 -1.23 6.33
N GLU A 110 -3.26 -2.34 6.20
CA GLU A 110 -2.40 -2.90 7.25
C GLU A 110 -1.18 -2.00 7.51
N ASP A 111 -0.54 -1.45 6.47
CA ASP A 111 0.59 -0.52 6.57
C ASP A 111 0.15 0.84 7.15
N ASP A 112 -1.00 1.38 6.73
CA ASP A 112 -1.58 2.62 7.26
C ASP A 112 -2.02 2.49 8.74
N GLN A 113 -2.20 1.25 9.21
CA GLN A 113 -2.52 0.96 10.61
C GLN A 113 -1.29 0.99 11.52
N ILE A 114 -0.08 0.86 10.95
CA ILE A 114 1.17 0.76 11.71
C ILE A 114 2.10 1.89 11.27
N PHE A 115 2.26 2.87 12.15
CA PHE A 115 3.15 4.00 11.90
C PHE A 115 4.31 4.00 12.87
N THR A 116 5.54 4.19 12.36
CA THR A 116 6.73 4.40 13.18
C THR A 116 7.51 5.60 12.69
N GLU A 117 7.93 6.46 13.60
CA GLU A 117 8.76 7.62 13.33
C GLU A 117 10.00 7.59 14.20
N ILE A 118 11.16 7.93 13.61
CA ILE A 118 12.42 8.06 14.32
C ILE A 118 12.88 9.51 14.18
N ALA A 119 13.03 10.19 15.29
CA ALA A 119 13.51 11.57 15.33
C ALA A 119 14.75 11.71 16.20
N PRO A 120 15.73 12.57 15.83
CA PRO A 120 16.84 12.87 16.70
C PRO A 120 16.37 13.66 17.93
N SER A 121 16.95 13.34 19.10
CA SER A 121 16.69 13.99 20.38
C SER A 121 18.02 14.41 21.03
N PRO A 122 18.03 15.39 21.93
CA PRO A 122 19.26 15.84 22.60
C PRO A 122 20.05 14.73 23.32
N SER A 123 19.36 13.66 23.75
CA SER A 123 19.97 12.53 24.49
C SER A 123 19.95 11.21 23.70
N GLY A 124 19.74 11.24 22.39
CA GLY A 124 19.70 10.05 21.55
C GLY A 124 18.70 10.17 20.42
N TYR A 125 17.81 9.18 20.30
CA TYR A 125 16.76 9.14 19.28
C TYR A 125 15.42 8.79 19.93
N SER A 126 14.37 9.52 19.55
CA SER A 126 13.00 9.18 19.88
C SER A 126 12.45 8.23 18.82
N VAL A 127 11.79 7.17 19.26
CA VAL A 127 11.06 6.21 18.42
C VAL A 127 9.59 6.24 18.80
N CYS A 128 8.76 6.81 17.94
CA CYS A 128 7.32 6.82 18.09
C CYS A 128 6.71 5.64 17.33
N CYS A 129 5.85 4.88 17.99
CA CYS A 129 5.20 3.69 17.44
C CYS A 129 3.69 3.79 17.65
N ASN A 130 2.91 3.65 16.58
CA ASN A 130 1.47 3.75 16.62
C ASN A 130 0.80 2.58 15.90
N VAL A 131 -0.29 2.06 16.47
CA VAL A 131 -1.24 1.15 15.82
C VAL A 131 -2.59 1.85 15.78
N ARG A 132 -3.19 1.87 14.60
CA ARG A 132 -4.53 2.41 14.37
C ARG A 132 -5.45 1.33 13.84
N GLU A 133 -6.72 1.38 14.22
CA GLU A 133 -7.76 0.51 13.68
C GLU A 133 -9.08 1.28 13.60
N GLY A 134 -9.76 1.22 12.44
CA GLY A 134 -11.03 1.91 12.24
C GLY A 134 -10.97 3.44 12.39
N GLY A 135 -9.79 4.05 12.21
CA GLY A 135 -9.56 5.49 12.41
C GLY A 135 -9.21 5.88 13.86
N GLU A 136 -9.24 4.95 14.81
CA GLU A 136 -8.86 5.16 16.20
C GLU A 136 -7.44 4.69 16.49
N THR A 137 -6.73 5.38 17.40
CA THR A 137 -5.41 4.95 17.85
C THR A 137 -5.57 3.92 18.96
N MET A 138 -5.25 2.66 18.67
CA MET A 138 -5.30 1.55 19.61
C MET A 138 -4.09 1.52 20.54
N LEU A 139 -2.92 1.88 20.00
CA LEU A 139 -1.68 1.94 20.76
C LEU A 139 -0.83 3.10 20.22
N SER A 140 -0.32 3.90 21.15
CA SER A 140 0.69 4.91 20.85
C SER A 140 1.70 4.91 21.99
N TYR A 141 2.97 4.76 21.67
CA TYR A 141 4.05 4.93 22.63
C TYR A 141 5.27 5.57 21.98
N GLU A 142 6.05 6.26 22.80
CA GLU A 142 7.30 6.86 22.43
C GLU A 142 8.38 6.39 23.39
N VAL A 143 9.54 6.03 22.85
CA VAL A 143 10.69 5.60 23.65
C VAL A 143 11.95 6.30 23.18
N LEU A 144 12.74 6.79 24.16
CA LEU A 144 14.04 7.36 23.91
C LEU A 144 15.10 6.26 23.96
N VAL A 145 15.94 6.18 22.91
CA VAL A 145 17.02 5.20 22.81
C VAL A 145 18.35 5.91 22.55
N PRO A 146 19.49 5.31 22.95
CA PRO A 146 20.78 6.01 22.97
C PRO A 146 21.37 6.30 21.58
N ASP A 147 21.06 5.49 20.57
CA ASP A 147 21.68 5.60 19.25
C ASP A 147 20.72 5.24 18.11
N GLN A 148 21.09 5.66 16.91
CA GLN A 148 20.29 5.48 15.70
C GLN A 148 20.07 4.01 15.34
N ARG A 149 21.05 3.14 15.55
CA ARG A 149 20.94 1.71 15.26
C ARG A 149 19.88 1.05 16.14
N THR A 150 19.87 1.38 17.42
CA THR A 150 18.86 0.90 18.37
C THR A 150 17.48 1.42 17.98
N ALA A 151 17.37 2.67 17.50
CA ALA A 151 16.12 3.24 17.03
C ALA A 151 15.55 2.47 15.82
N TYR A 152 16.36 2.23 14.81
CA TYR A 152 15.94 1.42 13.64
C TYR A 152 15.54 0.01 14.05
N TYR A 153 16.31 -0.64 14.92
CA TYR A 153 16.00 -1.98 15.39
C TYR A 153 14.66 -2.04 16.15
N ALA A 154 14.38 -1.06 17.00
CA ALA A 154 13.11 -0.97 17.74
C ALA A 154 11.93 -0.79 16.78
N ALA A 155 12.02 0.13 15.81
CA ALA A 155 10.99 0.39 14.82
C ALA A 155 10.70 -0.85 13.94
N GLU A 156 11.75 -1.51 13.45
CA GLU A 156 11.61 -2.74 12.65
C GLU A 156 10.93 -3.88 13.42
N ARG A 157 11.30 -4.09 14.67
CA ARG A 157 10.67 -5.11 15.51
C ARG A 157 9.20 -4.82 15.79
N PHE A 158 8.85 -3.56 15.97
CA PHE A 158 7.46 -3.16 16.14
C PHE A 158 6.66 -3.42 14.87
N ARG A 159 7.16 -2.98 13.70
CA ARG A 159 6.51 -3.23 12.40
C ARG A 159 6.33 -4.72 12.11
N ALA A 160 7.31 -5.54 12.49
CA ALA A 160 7.24 -6.98 12.24
C ALA A 160 6.12 -7.68 13.03
N ASN A 161 5.75 -7.17 14.21
CA ASN A 161 4.71 -7.80 15.04
C ASN A 161 4.01 -6.81 15.99
N PRO A 162 3.25 -5.84 15.47
CA PRO A 162 2.58 -4.82 16.29
C PRO A 162 1.55 -5.40 17.26
N SER A 163 0.87 -6.48 16.88
CA SER A 163 -0.11 -7.16 17.73
C SER A 163 0.51 -7.73 19.02
N LEU A 164 1.76 -8.23 18.92
CA LEU A 164 2.48 -8.71 20.10
C LEU A 164 2.78 -7.57 21.07
N TYR A 165 3.17 -6.39 20.56
CA TYR A 165 3.41 -5.20 21.40
C TYR A 165 2.13 -4.75 22.09
N TYR A 166 1.02 -4.66 21.33
CA TYR A 166 -0.28 -4.33 21.90
C TYR A 166 -0.67 -5.30 23.03
N GLN A 167 -0.59 -6.60 22.76
CA GLN A 167 -0.91 -7.63 23.75
C GLN A 167 -0.04 -7.51 25.00
N LYS A 168 1.27 -7.34 24.84
CA LYS A 168 2.20 -7.23 26.00
C LYS A 168 1.96 -5.98 26.82
N ILE A 169 1.66 -4.85 26.20
CA ILE A 169 1.32 -3.62 26.90
C ILE A 169 -0.01 -3.78 27.62
N MET A 170 -1.03 -4.40 27.01
CA MET A 170 -2.30 -4.69 27.67
C MET A 170 -2.16 -5.65 28.83
N GLU A 171 -1.32 -6.69 28.72
CA GLU A 171 -0.98 -7.57 29.85
C GLU A 171 -0.43 -6.76 31.04
N ILE A 172 0.48 -5.81 30.79
CA ILE A 172 1.05 -4.95 31.83
C ILE A 172 0.00 -3.98 32.41
N VAL A 173 -0.78 -3.32 31.54
CA VAL A 173 -1.79 -2.33 31.96
C VAL A 173 -2.91 -2.96 32.79
N LEU A 174 -3.25 -4.21 32.51
CA LEU A 174 -4.33 -4.94 33.20
C LEU A 174 -3.84 -5.81 34.38
N ASP A 175 -2.53 -5.83 34.66
CA ASP A 175 -1.97 -6.60 35.75
C ASP A 175 -2.19 -5.90 37.11
N GLU A 176 -3.24 -6.33 37.82
CA GLU A 176 -3.59 -5.80 39.13
C GLU A 176 -2.49 -6.04 40.21
N ASP A 177 -1.64 -7.04 40.05
CA ASP A 177 -0.62 -7.38 41.04
C ASP A 177 0.65 -6.52 40.95
N LEU A 178 0.90 -5.91 39.76
CA LEU A 178 1.98 -4.93 39.60
C LEU A 178 1.79 -3.66 40.43
N PHE A 179 0.55 -3.26 40.68
CA PHE A 179 0.24 -2.03 41.42
C PHE A 179 0.12 -2.25 42.93
N LYS A 180 -0.12 -3.48 43.41
CA LYS A 180 -0.23 -3.80 44.83
C LYS A 180 1.12 -3.87 45.56
N LYS A 181 2.26 -3.99 44.84
CA LYS A 181 3.61 -4.11 45.41
C LYS A 181 4.26 -2.79 45.84
N ASN A 182 3.65 -1.65 45.58
CA ASN A 182 4.20 -0.33 45.89
C ASN A 182 3.50 0.38 47.05
N GLU A 183 2.65 -0.32 47.84
CA GLU A 183 1.96 0.24 49.00
C GLU A 183 2.57 -0.21 50.35
N ASP A 184 3.75 -0.84 50.37
CA ASP A 184 4.49 -1.17 51.60
C ASP A 184 5.73 -0.29 51.82
#